data_1e19bb4b956ef9f09470417394981e8c
#
_entry.id   1e19bb4b956ef9f09470417394981e8c
#
_cell.length_a   1.000
_cell.length_b   1.000
_cell.length_c   1.000
_cell.angle_alpha   90.00
_cell.angle_beta   90.00
_cell.angle_gamma   90.00
#
_symmetry.space_group_name_H-M   'P 1'
#
loop_
_entity.id
_entity.type
_entity.pdbx_description
1 polymer ?
#
loop_
_entity_poly.entity_id
_entity_poly.type
_entity_poly.pdbx_seq_one_letter_code
_entity_poly.pdbx_strand_id
1 'polypeptide(L)'
;MLSANKAKTMGARLGLLAKLRPDYFAPELPAIAEFSTNETMGHSADRLAATFGVSRLEQDDFARRSHSMAKAAQEKGLLSDVVPVKVPKGKDFVSIDNGIRVSSPEQMAKLKAAFVKPHGTVTAANSSYLTDGASAALIMTEEKAKQLGLKPKAYFRAFTYVSQDPKDQLLLGPAYATPKVLKMMGLKMSDISVLEYHEAFAGQILANIKAMDSDKFAQDVMGLKEKVGTVDMSKFNLWGGSLSIGHPFGATGVRLAMHSANRMIKEDGQFAMIAACAAGGQGVGMIMERHPDAKL
;
A
#
# COMPACT_ATOMS: atom_id res chain seq x y z
N MET A 1 35.44 11.76 3.12
CA MET A 1 36.36 11.30 2.03
C MET A 1 36.43 12.27 0.85
N LEU A 2 35.34 12.78 0.30
CA LEU A 2 35.36 13.73 -0.83
C LEU A 2 36.16 15.01 -0.56
N SER A 3 36.13 15.54 0.67
CA SER A 3 36.91 16.73 1.06
C SER A 3 38.42 16.47 1.15
N ALA A 4 38.81 15.25 1.51
CA ALA A 4 40.22 14.86 1.57
C ALA A 4 40.86 14.75 0.17
N ASN A 5 40.10 14.31 -0.82
CA ASN A 5 40.55 14.25 -2.22
C ASN A 5 40.73 15.65 -2.85
N LYS A 6 40.03 16.68 -2.34
CA LYS A 6 40.10 18.06 -2.80
C LYS A 6 41.18 18.87 -2.07
N ALA A 7 41.78 18.34 -1.00
CA ALA A 7 42.79 19.04 -0.22
C ALA A 7 44.11 19.12 -1.00
N LYS A 8 44.64 20.34 -1.16
CA LYS A 8 45.81 20.64 -2.01
C LYS A 8 47.14 20.28 -1.36
N THR A 9 47.21 20.08 -0.04
CA THR A 9 48.43 19.76 0.69
C THR A 9 48.27 18.47 1.51
N MET A 10 49.41 17.77 1.72
CA MET A 10 49.42 16.55 2.53
C MET A 10 49.01 16.83 3.99
N GLY A 11 49.44 17.95 4.58
CA GLY A 11 49.07 18.36 5.93
C GLY A 11 47.54 18.58 6.07
N ALA A 12 46.92 19.20 5.07
CA ALA A 12 45.45 19.36 5.05
C ALA A 12 44.73 18.02 4.92
N ARG A 13 45.27 17.08 4.16
CA ARG A 13 44.71 15.70 4.05
C ARG A 13 44.79 14.95 5.37
N LEU A 14 45.96 14.98 6.02
CA LEU A 14 46.20 14.36 7.32
C LEU A 14 45.27 14.97 8.41
N GLY A 15 45.12 16.30 8.42
CA GLY A 15 44.22 16.99 9.34
C GLY A 15 42.75 16.62 9.13
N LEU A 16 42.33 16.29 7.90
CA LEU A 16 40.96 15.77 7.63
C LEU A 16 40.84 14.31 8.04
N LEU A 17 41.88 13.49 7.84
CA LEU A 17 41.87 12.08 8.26
C LEU A 17 41.89 11.95 9.78
N ALA A 18 42.58 12.84 10.51
CA ALA A 18 42.61 12.86 11.98
C ALA A 18 41.24 13.19 12.61
N LYS A 19 40.28 13.72 11.83
CA LYS A 19 38.91 13.99 12.26
C LYS A 19 37.98 12.81 12.03
N LEU A 20 38.43 11.71 11.39
CA LEU A 20 37.61 10.52 11.20
C LEU A 20 37.41 9.82 12.54
N ARG A 21 36.15 9.56 12.85
CA ARG A 21 35.75 8.78 14.02
C ARG A 21 35.37 7.37 13.60
N PRO A 22 35.53 6.37 14.46
CA PRO A 22 35.11 5.00 14.17
C PRO A 22 33.63 4.88 13.84
N ASP A 23 32.78 5.72 14.47
CA ASP A 23 31.34 5.78 14.21
C ASP A 23 30.98 6.20 12.79
N TYR A 24 31.86 6.92 12.06
CA TYR A 24 31.65 7.24 10.64
C TYR A 24 31.75 6.03 9.70
N PHE A 25 32.25 4.92 10.20
CA PHE A 25 32.30 3.65 9.46
C PHE A 25 31.21 2.67 9.89
N ALA A 26 30.41 3.02 10.90
CA ALA A 26 29.26 2.22 11.28
C ALA A 26 28.21 2.29 10.16
N PRO A 27 27.65 1.16 9.72
CA PRO A 27 26.57 1.16 8.74
C PRO A 27 25.37 1.93 9.31
N GLU A 28 24.92 2.95 8.60
CA GLU A 28 23.68 3.61 8.91
C GLU A 28 22.53 2.75 8.37
N LEU A 29 21.79 2.10 9.28
CA LEU A 29 20.65 1.30 8.91
C LEU A 29 19.49 2.21 8.51
N PRO A 30 18.71 1.85 7.48
CA PRO A 30 17.48 2.54 7.15
C PRO A 30 16.57 2.64 8.39
N ALA A 31 15.98 3.81 8.61
CA ALA A 31 15.05 4.00 9.72
C ALA A 31 13.83 3.09 9.54
N ILE A 32 13.58 2.22 10.53
CA ILE A 32 12.40 1.34 10.59
C ILE A 32 11.25 2.05 11.32
N ALA A 33 11.59 2.99 12.19
CA ALA A 33 10.66 3.75 13.00
C ALA A 33 10.35 5.10 12.37
N GLU A 34 9.17 5.62 12.65
CA GLU A 34 8.76 6.98 12.32
C GLU A 34 9.69 7.99 13.00
N PHE A 35 10.20 8.95 12.25
CA PHE A 35 11.21 9.89 12.73
C PHE A 35 10.73 10.74 13.92
N SER A 36 9.48 11.21 13.88
CA SER A 36 8.93 12.11 14.89
C SER A 36 8.52 11.41 16.18
N THR A 37 8.17 10.13 16.12
CA THR A 37 7.63 9.37 17.26
C THR A 37 8.55 8.27 17.74
N ASN A 38 9.54 7.89 16.93
CA ASN A 38 10.40 6.73 17.15
C ASN A 38 9.62 5.40 17.30
N GLU A 39 8.42 5.32 16.72
CA GLU A 39 7.58 4.13 16.74
C GLU A 39 7.59 3.44 15.38
N THR A 40 7.52 2.10 15.38
CA THR A 40 7.40 1.34 14.13
C THR A 40 5.99 1.42 13.58
N MET A 41 5.83 1.18 12.26
CA MET A 41 4.52 1.17 11.61
C MET A 41 3.53 0.21 12.27
N GLY A 42 4.00 -0.93 12.77
CA GLY A 42 3.17 -1.90 13.46
C GLY A 42 2.63 -1.42 14.82
N HIS A 43 3.36 -0.57 15.55
CA HIS A 43 2.82 0.11 16.74
C HIS A 43 1.65 1.01 16.38
N SER A 44 1.80 1.81 15.32
CA SER A 44 0.70 2.64 14.80
C SER A 44 -0.49 1.81 14.37
N ALA A 45 -0.28 0.65 13.76
CA ALA A 45 -1.37 -0.26 13.35
C ALA A 45 -2.12 -0.82 14.57
N ASP A 46 -1.40 -1.24 15.63
CA ASP A 46 -2.00 -1.68 16.89
C ASP A 46 -2.80 -0.54 17.56
N ARG A 47 -2.25 0.69 17.57
CA ARG A 47 -2.94 1.87 18.11
C ARG A 47 -4.23 2.17 17.35
N LEU A 48 -4.19 2.18 16.01
CA LEU A 48 -5.38 2.40 15.19
C LEU A 48 -6.42 1.30 15.37
N ALA A 49 -6.01 0.05 15.42
CA ALA A 49 -6.91 -1.07 15.69
C ALA A 49 -7.63 -0.87 17.03
N ALA A 50 -6.91 -0.49 18.08
CA ALA A 50 -7.49 -0.19 19.39
C ALA A 50 -8.44 1.02 19.34
N THR A 51 -8.04 2.13 18.72
CA THR A 51 -8.83 3.37 18.63
C THR A 51 -10.15 3.16 17.90
N PHE A 52 -10.16 2.36 16.83
CA PHE A 52 -11.37 2.09 16.05
C PHE A 52 -12.09 0.79 16.46
N GLY A 53 -11.71 0.19 17.60
CA GLY A 53 -12.33 -1.04 18.10
C GLY A 53 -12.26 -2.19 17.10
N VAL A 54 -11.11 -2.37 16.43
CA VAL A 54 -10.85 -3.49 15.51
C VAL A 54 -10.25 -4.63 16.30
N SER A 55 -10.98 -5.71 16.42
CA SER A 55 -10.54 -6.90 17.15
C SER A 55 -9.45 -7.67 16.41
N ARG A 56 -8.73 -8.52 17.12
CA ARG A 56 -7.76 -9.47 16.56
C ARG A 56 -8.43 -10.41 15.55
N LEU A 57 -9.63 -10.89 15.84
CA LEU A 57 -10.37 -11.80 14.96
C LEU A 57 -10.72 -11.13 13.63
N GLU A 58 -11.25 -9.90 13.66
CA GLU A 58 -11.54 -9.13 12.44
C GLU A 58 -10.27 -8.95 11.57
N GLN A 59 -9.12 -8.69 12.19
CA GLN A 59 -7.85 -8.55 11.48
C GLN A 59 -7.40 -9.87 10.84
N ASP A 60 -7.47 -10.96 11.57
CA ASP A 60 -7.09 -12.27 11.07
C ASP A 60 -8.03 -12.74 9.94
N ASP A 61 -9.33 -12.50 10.05
CA ASP A 61 -10.30 -12.82 9.00
C ASP A 61 -10.09 -11.98 7.74
N PHE A 62 -9.77 -10.69 7.89
CA PHE A 62 -9.44 -9.84 6.76
C PHE A 62 -8.15 -10.32 6.05
N ALA A 63 -7.12 -10.68 6.80
CA ALA A 63 -5.88 -11.21 6.23
C ALA A 63 -6.13 -12.53 5.48
N ARG A 64 -6.90 -13.44 6.05
CA ARG A 64 -7.31 -14.69 5.39
C ARG A 64 -8.10 -14.42 4.11
N ARG A 65 -9.00 -13.44 4.14
CA ARG A 65 -9.72 -13.00 2.94
C ARG A 65 -8.75 -12.52 1.86
N SER A 66 -7.79 -11.66 2.18
CA SER A 66 -6.78 -11.18 1.22
C SER A 66 -6.04 -12.35 0.56
N HIS A 67 -5.54 -13.31 1.35
CA HIS A 67 -4.87 -14.50 0.83
C HIS A 67 -5.79 -15.39 -0.02
N SER A 68 -7.04 -15.57 0.38
CA SER A 68 -8.02 -16.38 -0.37
C SER A 68 -8.37 -15.74 -1.72
N MET A 69 -8.51 -14.40 -1.75
CA MET A 69 -8.76 -13.64 -2.97
C MET A 69 -7.55 -13.71 -3.93
N ALA A 70 -6.34 -13.53 -3.42
CA ALA A 70 -5.13 -13.64 -4.22
C ALA A 70 -4.96 -15.06 -4.80
N LYS A 71 -5.18 -16.10 -4.01
CA LYS A 71 -5.15 -17.49 -4.46
C LYS A 71 -6.14 -17.73 -5.58
N ALA A 72 -7.40 -17.33 -5.39
CA ALA A 72 -8.43 -17.49 -6.40
C ALA A 72 -8.12 -16.71 -7.69
N ALA A 73 -7.58 -15.50 -7.57
CA ALA A 73 -7.17 -14.70 -8.72
C ALA A 73 -6.03 -15.38 -9.50
N GLN A 74 -5.03 -15.90 -8.79
CA GLN A 74 -3.92 -16.63 -9.39
C GLN A 74 -4.39 -17.92 -10.11
N GLU A 75 -5.23 -18.74 -9.47
CA GLU A 75 -5.78 -19.96 -10.03
C GLU A 75 -6.66 -19.72 -11.27
N LYS A 76 -7.36 -18.58 -11.30
CA LYS A 76 -8.18 -18.15 -12.46
C LYS A 76 -7.39 -17.43 -13.55
N GLY A 77 -6.07 -17.28 -13.41
CA GLY A 77 -5.23 -16.56 -14.37
C GLY A 77 -5.53 -15.06 -14.48
N LEU A 78 -6.14 -14.44 -13.44
CA LEU A 78 -6.48 -13.01 -13.45
C LEU A 78 -5.24 -12.12 -13.28
N LEU A 79 -4.17 -12.64 -12.69
CA LEU A 79 -2.88 -11.95 -12.53
C LEU A 79 -2.03 -12.10 -13.80
N SER A 80 -2.62 -11.82 -14.96
CA SER A 80 -2.03 -12.06 -16.28
C SER A 80 -0.87 -11.12 -16.65
N ASP A 81 -0.65 -10.08 -15.88
CA ASP A 81 0.45 -9.12 -16.02
C ASP A 81 1.70 -9.49 -15.20
N VAL A 82 1.66 -10.61 -14.49
CA VAL A 82 2.85 -11.15 -13.80
C VAL A 82 3.79 -11.77 -14.82
N VAL A 83 5.00 -11.21 -14.93
CA VAL A 83 6.02 -11.63 -15.87
C VAL A 83 6.94 -12.67 -15.23
N PRO A 84 7.15 -13.84 -15.85
CA PRO A 84 8.10 -14.83 -15.34
C PRO A 84 9.53 -14.27 -15.29
N VAL A 85 10.20 -14.41 -14.15
CA VAL A 85 11.55 -13.90 -13.92
C VAL A 85 12.49 -15.06 -13.62
N LYS A 86 13.65 -15.08 -14.29
CA LYS A 86 14.71 -16.02 -13.98
C LYS A 86 15.54 -15.51 -12.81
N VAL A 87 15.50 -16.23 -11.71
CA VAL A 87 16.33 -15.89 -10.53
C VAL A 87 17.80 -16.13 -10.86
N PRO A 88 18.70 -15.15 -10.56
CA PRO A 88 20.14 -15.35 -10.72
C PRO A 88 20.61 -16.62 -10.00
N LYS A 89 21.39 -17.47 -10.70
CA LYS A 89 21.83 -18.81 -10.24
C LYS A 89 20.72 -19.85 -10.02
N GLY A 90 19.44 -19.51 -10.23
CA GLY A 90 18.34 -20.47 -10.25
C GLY A 90 18.26 -21.23 -11.58
N LYS A 91 17.68 -22.43 -11.56
CA LYS A 91 17.44 -23.22 -12.78
C LYS A 91 16.13 -22.82 -13.45
N ASP A 92 15.12 -22.47 -12.67
CA ASP A 92 13.75 -22.27 -13.10
C ASP A 92 13.32 -20.79 -13.11
N PHE A 93 12.25 -20.52 -13.84
CA PHE A 93 11.56 -19.24 -13.78
C PHE A 93 10.58 -19.20 -12.61
N VAL A 94 10.51 -18.08 -11.91
CA VAL A 94 9.46 -17.76 -10.94
C VAL A 94 8.38 -16.98 -11.68
N SER A 95 7.16 -17.51 -11.71
CA SER A 95 6.03 -16.95 -12.46
C SER A 95 4.79 -16.70 -11.62
N ILE A 96 4.88 -16.95 -10.31
CA ILE A 96 3.76 -16.78 -9.37
C ILE A 96 4.26 -16.15 -8.08
N ASP A 97 3.34 -15.47 -7.38
CA ASP A 97 3.61 -14.97 -6.04
C ASP A 97 3.75 -16.11 -5.02
N ASN A 98 4.87 -16.17 -4.33
CA ASN A 98 5.20 -17.24 -3.39
C ASN A 98 4.74 -16.97 -1.95
N GLY A 99 4.21 -15.78 -1.68
CA GLY A 99 3.72 -15.36 -0.36
C GLY A 99 2.29 -15.76 -0.04
N ILE A 100 1.51 -16.16 -1.04
CA ILE A 100 0.09 -16.47 -0.87
C ILE A 100 -0.07 -17.72 0.02
N ARG A 101 -0.71 -17.54 1.19
CA ARG A 101 -0.88 -18.60 2.19
C ARG A 101 -2.22 -18.48 2.91
N VAL A 102 -3.15 -19.34 2.58
CA VAL A 102 -4.45 -19.40 3.28
C VAL A 102 -4.30 -20.23 4.56
N SER A 103 -4.13 -19.56 5.69
CA SER A 103 -4.05 -20.19 7.01
C SER A 103 -5.43 -20.45 7.60
N SER A 104 -5.56 -21.48 8.46
CA SER A 104 -6.79 -21.71 9.20
C SER A 104 -6.97 -20.70 10.36
N PRO A 105 -8.22 -20.48 10.85
CA PRO A 105 -8.44 -19.62 12.01
C PRO A 105 -7.60 -20.04 13.25
N GLU A 106 -7.45 -21.34 13.47
CA GLU A 106 -6.69 -21.90 14.60
C GLU A 106 -5.19 -21.64 14.45
N GLN A 107 -4.68 -21.64 13.22
CA GLN A 107 -3.28 -21.28 12.94
C GLN A 107 -3.03 -19.80 13.22
N MET A 108 -3.95 -18.92 12.76
CA MET A 108 -3.87 -17.48 12.99
C MET A 108 -3.95 -17.15 14.49
N ALA A 109 -4.89 -17.75 15.21
CA ALA A 109 -5.09 -17.51 16.66
C ALA A 109 -3.86 -17.84 17.52
N LYS A 110 -3.02 -18.79 17.11
CA LYS A 110 -1.79 -19.17 17.82
C LYS A 110 -0.67 -18.13 17.69
N LEU A 111 -0.76 -17.17 16.77
CA LEU A 111 0.30 -16.20 16.54
C LEU A 111 0.32 -15.15 17.65
N LYS A 112 1.52 -14.84 18.11
CA LYS A 112 1.75 -13.81 19.14
C LYS A 112 1.74 -12.41 18.50
N ALA A 113 1.41 -11.39 19.31
CA ALA A 113 1.58 -10.01 18.95
C ALA A 113 3.03 -9.73 18.51
N ALA A 114 3.18 -9.04 17.36
CA ALA A 114 4.49 -8.76 16.77
C ALA A 114 5.12 -7.49 17.34
N PHE A 115 4.31 -6.46 17.60
CA PHE A 115 4.78 -5.13 17.96
C PHE A 115 4.48 -4.77 19.42
N VAL A 116 3.24 -4.64 19.84
CA VAL A 116 2.86 -4.29 21.21
C VAL A 116 2.68 -5.57 22.04
N LYS A 117 3.77 -6.06 22.60
CA LYS A 117 3.74 -7.32 23.39
C LYS A 117 3.33 -7.06 24.84
N PRO A 118 2.54 -7.95 25.47
CA PRO A 118 1.88 -9.12 24.90
C PRO A 118 0.46 -8.84 24.35
N HIS A 119 -0.04 -7.62 24.46
CA HIS A 119 -1.46 -7.26 24.31
C HIS A 119 -1.85 -6.76 22.92
N GLY A 120 -0.89 -6.50 22.02
CA GLY A 120 -1.17 -6.08 20.65
C GLY A 120 -1.93 -7.14 19.84
N THR A 121 -2.60 -6.69 18.81
CA THR A 121 -3.44 -7.52 17.92
C THR A 121 -2.80 -7.76 16.56
N VAL A 122 -1.79 -6.95 16.22
CA VAL A 122 -1.02 -7.07 14.97
C VAL A 122 -0.03 -8.23 15.07
N THR A 123 -0.05 -9.13 14.11
CA THR A 123 0.81 -10.31 14.02
C THR A 123 1.54 -10.37 12.69
N ALA A 124 2.48 -11.29 12.53
CA ALA A 124 3.15 -11.51 11.26
C ALA A 124 2.21 -11.93 10.13
N ALA A 125 1.05 -12.56 10.43
CA ALA A 125 0.13 -13.05 9.42
C ALA A 125 -0.98 -12.05 9.05
N ASN A 126 -1.19 -10.99 9.85
CA ASN A 126 -2.12 -9.91 9.51
C ASN A 126 -1.40 -8.58 9.20
N SER A 127 -0.12 -8.68 8.86
CA SER A 127 0.77 -7.61 8.40
C SER A 127 1.27 -7.91 7.00
N SER A 128 1.47 -6.90 6.17
CA SER A 128 2.23 -7.05 4.93
C SER A 128 3.69 -7.38 5.27
N TYR A 129 4.35 -8.07 4.36
CA TYR A 129 5.74 -8.48 4.56
C TYR A 129 6.64 -7.85 3.51
N LEU A 130 7.91 -7.68 3.88
CA LEU A 130 8.95 -7.26 2.96
C LEU A 130 9.14 -8.35 1.90
N THR A 131 9.13 -7.94 0.65
CA THR A 131 9.32 -8.85 -0.48
C THR A 131 10.06 -8.12 -1.59
N ASP A 132 10.77 -8.88 -2.40
CA ASP A 132 11.35 -8.39 -3.63
C ASP A 132 10.27 -8.30 -4.70
N GLY A 133 10.30 -7.25 -5.50
CA GLY A 133 9.35 -7.06 -6.57
C GLY A 133 9.63 -5.80 -7.37
N ALA A 134 9.23 -5.83 -8.63
CA ALA A 134 9.27 -4.69 -9.52
C ALA A 134 7.95 -4.60 -10.29
N SER A 135 7.53 -3.40 -10.61
CA SER A 135 6.37 -3.15 -11.44
C SER A 135 6.65 -2.03 -12.43
N ALA A 136 6.05 -2.11 -13.60
CA ALA A 136 6.18 -1.11 -14.63
C ALA A 136 4.81 -0.83 -15.27
N ALA A 137 4.55 0.43 -15.59
CA ALA A 137 3.40 0.86 -16.35
C ALA A 137 3.85 1.83 -17.44
N LEU A 138 3.26 1.73 -18.61
CA LEU A 138 3.51 2.64 -19.72
C LEU A 138 2.47 3.76 -19.66
N ILE A 139 2.93 4.99 -19.44
CA ILE A 139 2.08 6.17 -19.29
C ILE A 139 2.39 7.15 -20.43
N MET A 140 1.36 7.62 -21.12
CA MET A 140 1.47 8.58 -22.22
C MET A 140 0.14 9.29 -22.45
N THR A 141 0.14 10.29 -23.32
CA THR A 141 -1.13 10.89 -23.78
C THR A 141 -1.91 9.92 -24.67
N GLU A 142 -3.22 10.09 -24.73
CA GLU A 142 -4.08 9.28 -25.60
C GLU A 142 -3.69 9.40 -27.09
N GLU A 143 -3.34 10.61 -27.52
CA GLU A 143 -2.85 10.87 -28.88
C GLU A 143 -1.59 10.06 -29.18
N LYS A 144 -0.67 9.99 -28.22
CA LYS A 144 0.56 9.22 -28.38
C LYS A 144 0.29 7.73 -28.42
N ALA A 145 -0.61 7.24 -27.61
CA ALA A 145 -1.04 5.83 -27.64
C ALA A 145 -1.63 5.46 -29.00
N LYS A 146 -2.51 6.31 -29.54
CA LYS A 146 -3.10 6.14 -30.89
C LYS A 146 -2.04 6.15 -31.99
N GLN A 147 -1.09 7.09 -31.94
CA GLN A 147 0.03 7.16 -32.91
C GLN A 147 0.89 5.88 -32.91
N LEU A 148 1.06 5.25 -31.74
CA LEU A 148 1.85 4.04 -31.58
C LEU A 148 1.04 2.75 -31.77
N GLY A 149 -0.26 2.84 -32.07
CA GLY A 149 -1.15 1.68 -32.19
C GLY A 149 -1.38 0.93 -30.87
N LEU A 150 -1.11 1.59 -29.73
CA LEU A 150 -1.31 1.02 -28.41
C LEU A 150 -2.76 1.18 -27.96
N LYS A 151 -3.26 0.20 -27.20
CA LYS A 151 -4.61 0.22 -26.62
C LYS A 151 -4.53 0.62 -25.15
N PRO A 152 -4.95 1.83 -24.76
CA PRO A 152 -4.96 2.25 -23.37
C PRO A 152 -5.91 1.38 -22.54
N LYS A 153 -5.55 1.07 -21.30
CA LYS A 153 -6.41 0.37 -20.35
C LYS A 153 -7.30 1.32 -19.56
N ALA A 154 -6.74 2.43 -19.12
CA ALA A 154 -7.42 3.39 -18.27
C ALA A 154 -6.76 4.77 -18.35
N TYR A 155 -7.52 5.79 -17.93
CA TYR A 155 -7.03 7.14 -17.69
C TYR A 155 -6.69 7.35 -16.21
N PHE A 156 -5.63 8.10 -15.92
CA PHE A 156 -5.45 8.76 -14.64
C PHE A 156 -6.29 10.06 -14.63
N ARG A 157 -7.36 10.10 -13.81
CA ARG A 157 -8.28 11.24 -13.80
C ARG A 157 -7.96 12.27 -12.74
N ALA A 158 -7.75 11.83 -11.52
CA ALA A 158 -7.43 12.70 -10.41
C ALA A 158 -6.57 11.99 -9.38
N PHE A 159 -5.73 12.74 -8.68
CA PHE A 159 -4.99 12.26 -7.53
C PHE A 159 -4.85 13.37 -6.50
N THR A 160 -4.63 12.98 -5.27
CA THR A 160 -4.39 13.90 -4.16
C THR A 160 -3.42 13.31 -3.17
N TYR A 161 -2.70 14.18 -2.50
CA TYR A 161 -1.89 13.86 -1.33
C TYR A 161 -2.52 14.46 -0.10
N VAL A 162 -2.35 13.78 1.02
CA VAL A 162 -2.80 14.22 2.35
C VAL A 162 -1.70 14.01 3.36
N SER A 163 -1.77 14.78 4.45
CA SER A 163 -0.93 14.59 5.62
C SER A 163 -1.83 14.55 6.84
N GLN A 164 -1.53 13.66 7.75
CA GLN A 164 -2.21 13.49 9.02
C GLN A 164 -1.18 13.37 10.15
N ASP A 165 -1.63 13.41 11.40
CA ASP A 165 -0.77 13.30 12.57
C ASP A 165 0.01 11.97 12.54
N PRO A 166 1.36 12.03 12.51
CA PRO A 166 2.19 10.83 12.45
C PRO A 166 2.18 10.01 13.74
N LYS A 167 1.70 10.56 14.85
CA LYS A 167 1.60 9.82 16.11
C LYS A 167 0.36 8.96 16.16
N ASP A 168 -0.80 9.58 16.11
CA ASP A 168 -2.06 8.89 16.40
C ASP A 168 -2.83 8.47 15.15
N GLN A 169 -2.47 9.01 13.97
CA GLN A 169 -3.19 8.81 12.71
C GLN A 169 -2.29 8.39 11.54
N LEU A 170 -1.06 7.95 11.82
CA LEU A 170 -0.02 7.67 10.82
C LEU A 170 -0.54 6.90 9.59
N LEU A 171 -1.36 5.89 9.79
CA LEU A 171 -1.82 4.99 8.74
C LEU A 171 -3.27 5.26 8.28
N LEU A 172 -3.85 6.43 8.64
CA LEU A 172 -5.18 6.84 8.20
C LEU A 172 -5.20 7.61 6.87
N GLY A 173 -4.09 7.66 6.15
CA GLY A 173 -4.00 8.35 4.85
C GLY A 173 -5.16 8.04 3.88
N PRO A 174 -5.56 6.79 3.67
CA PRO A 174 -6.69 6.45 2.81
C PRO A 174 -8.01 7.12 3.22
N ALA A 175 -8.33 7.19 4.52
CA ALA A 175 -9.56 7.83 4.99
C ALA A 175 -9.60 9.33 4.69
N TYR A 176 -8.44 10.01 4.72
CA TYR A 176 -8.34 11.42 4.38
C TYR A 176 -8.26 11.69 2.87
N ALA A 177 -7.59 10.83 2.11
CA ALA A 177 -7.39 11.02 0.69
C ALA A 177 -8.66 10.73 -0.13
N THR A 178 -9.41 9.69 0.26
CA THR A 178 -10.61 9.25 -0.45
C THR A 178 -11.63 10.36 -0.65
N PRO A 179 -12.15 11.06 0.37
CA PRO A 179 -13.16 12.10 0.17
C PRO A 179 -12.64 13.28 -0.66
N LYS A 180 -11.34 13.60 -0.55
CA LYS A 180 -10.76 14.69 -1.35
C LYS A 180 -10.75 14.36 -2.83
N VAL A 181 -10.30 13.17 -3.21
CA VAL A 181 -10.22 12.81 -4.63
C VAL A 181 -11.60 12.53 -5.21
N LEU A 182 -12.53 11.97 -4.45
CA LEU A 182 -13.93 11.82 -4.85
C LEU A 182 -14.58 13.19 -5.13
N LYS A 183 -14.37 14.16 -4.24
CA LYS A 183 -14.84 15.53 -4.43
C LYS A 183 -14.28 16.19 -5.67
N MET A 184 -12.99 15.99 -5.98
CA MET A 184 -12.35 16.53 -7.20
C MET A 184 -13.03 16.04 -8.47
N MET A 185 -13.57 14.82 -8.45
CA MET A 185 -14.25 14.20 -9.57
C MET A 185 -15.78 14.37 -9.55
N GLY A 186 -16.34 14.94 -8.47
CA GLY A 186 -17.79 14.99 -8.30
C GLY A 186 -18.44 13.61 -8.09
N LEU A 187 -17.66 12.62 -7.63
CA LEU A 187 -18.10 11.25 -7.44
C LEU A 187 -18.41 10.98 -5.95
N LYS A 188 -19.24 9.96 -5.73
CA LYS A 188 -19.51 9.35 -4.42
C LYS A 188 -18.84 7.97 -4.34
N MET A 189 -18.71 7.43 -3.14
CA MET A 189 -18.19 6.09 -2.93
C MET A 189 -19.00 5.02 -3.68
N SER A 190 -20.31 5.21 -3.82
CA SER A 190 -21.19 4.31 -4.58
C SER A 190 -20.89 4.21 -6.07
N ASP A 191 -20.30 5.27 -6.64
CA ASP A 191 -19.99 5.34 -8.08
C ASP A 191 -18.70 4.56 -8.43
N ILE A 192 -17.95 4.15 -7.39
CA ILE A 192 -16.71 3.40 -7.57
C ILE A 192 -17.03 1.93 -7.78
N SER A 193 -16.54 1.38 -8.89
CA SER A 193 -16.69 -0.02 -9.25
C SER A 193 -15.57 -0.91 -8.69
N VAL A 194 -14.37 -0.37 -8.54
CA VAL A 194 -13.16 -1.08 -8.11
C VAL A 194 -12.48 -0.31 -6.99
N LEU A 195 -12.23 -0.96 -5.87
CA LEU A 195 -11.50 -0.41 -4.74
C LEU A 195 -10.20 -1.19 -4.57
N GLU A 196 -9.06 -0.51 -4.70
CA GLU A 196 -7.71 -1.07 -4.52
C GLU A 196 -6.93 -0.24 -3.49
N TYR A 197 -6.99 -0.66 -2.24
CA TYR A 197 -6.30 0.02 -1.15
C TYR A 197 -5.08 -0.78 -0.71
N HIS A 198 -4.01 -0.08 -0.40
CA HIS A 198 -2.80 -0.70 0.11
C HIS A 198 -3.04 -1.29 1.51
N GLU A 199 -2.84 -2.58 1.62
CA GLU A 199 -2.99 -3.34 2.87
C GLU A 199 -1.64 -3.42 3.60
N ALA A 200 -1.26 -2.36 4.31
CA ALA A 200 -0.05 -2.43 5.13
C ALA A 200 -0.25 -3.36 6.33
N PHE A 201 -1.41 -3.25 6.98
CA PHE A 201 -1.87 -4.08 8.09
C PHE A 201 -3.39 -4.26 8.00
N ALA A 202 -3.89 -5.43 8.37
CA ALA A 202 -5.33 -5.66 8.39
C ALA A 202 -6.05 -4.67 9.34
N GLY A 203 -5.47 -4.42 10.51
CA GLY A 203 -6.00 -3.44 11.47
C GLY A 203 -6.04 -2.02 10.91
N GLN A 204 -5.04 -1.62 10.13
CA GLN A 204 -5.00 -0.33 9.45
C GLN A 204 -6.13 -0.21 8.42
N ILE A 205 -6.35 -1.20 7.57
CA ILE A 205 -7.42 -1.17 6.57
C ILE A 205 -8.79 -1.08 7.23
N LEU A 206 -9.04 -1.92 8.23
CA LEU A 206 -10.32 -1.93 8.95
C LEU A 206 -10.57 -0.62 9.70
N ALA A 207 -9.52 0.00 10.28
CA ALA A 207 -9.61 1.32 10.89
C ALA A 207 -9.98 2.41 9.86
N ASN A 208 -9.36 2.39 8.67
CA ASN A 208 -9.72 3.32 7.59
C ASN A 208 -11.17 3.13 7.13
N ILE A 209 -11.64 1.90 6.99
CA ILE A 209 -13.03 1.61 6.61
C ILE A 209 -13.99 2.14 7.68
N LYS A 210 -13.73 1.87 8.97
CA LYS A 210 -14.55 2.39 10.08
C LYS A 210 -14.50 3.92 10.17
N ALA A 211 -13.36 4.54 9.91
CA ALA A 211 -13.23 6.00 9.88
C ALA A 211 -14.09 6.64 8.77
N MET A 212 -14.05 6.06 7.57
CA MET A 212 -14.86 6.54 6.43
C MET A 212 -16.37 6.34 6.63
N ASP A 213 -16.77 5.34 7.41
CA ASP A 213 -18.19 5.03 7.71
C ASP A 213 -18.71 5.69 9.00
N SER A 214 -17.95 6.59 9.60
CA SER A 214 -18.27 7.27 10.86
C SER A 214 -18.63 8.74 10.64
N ASP A 215 -19.88 9.11 10.90
CA ASP A 215 -20.31 10.53 10.93
C ASP A 215 -19.55 11.33 11.99
N LYS A 216 -19.33 10.72 13.15
CA LYS A 216 -18.55 11.36 14.23
C LYS A 216 -17.13 11.68 13.80
N PHE A 217 -16.42 10.73 13.20
CA PHE A 217 -15.05 10.97 12.71
C PHE A 217 -15.03 12.00 11.57
N ALA A 218 -15.99 11.92 10.67
CA ALA A 218 -16.14 12.87 9.57
C ALA A 218 -16.32 14.31 10.07
N GLN A 219 -17.20 14.53 11.05
CA GLN A 219 -17.50 15.84 11.59
C GLN A 219 -16.41 16.38 12.52
N ASP A 220 -16.01 15.58 13.52
CA ASP A 220 -15.13 16.04 14.60
C ASP A 220 -13.66 16.13 14.15
N VAL A 221 -13.25 15.30 13.20
CA VAL A 221 -11.83 15.15 12.82
C VAL A 221 -11.55 15.63 11.41
N MET A 222 -12.41 15.28 10.46
CA MET A 222 -12.18 15.60 9.04
C MET A 222 -12.82 16.92 8.60
N GLY A 223 -13.69 17.52 9.40
CA GLY A 223 -14.44 18.75 9.06
C GLY A 223 -15.44 18.56 7.92
N LEU A 224 -15.93 17.33 7.73
CA LEU A 224 -16.96 16.98 6.75
C LEU A 224 -18.35 17.09 7.41
N LYS A 225 -19.39 17.28 6.61
CA LYS A 225 -20.77 17.33 7.11
C LYS A 225 -21.33 15.95 7.48
N GLU A 226 -20.90 14.93 6.77
CA GLU A 226 -21.36 13.54 6.87
C GLU A 226 -20.21 12.59 6.57
N LYS A 227 -20.38 11.30 6.86
CA LYS A 227 -19.41 10.27 6.58
C LYS A 227 -19.08 10.18 5.08
N VAL A 228 -17.91 9.67 4.75
CA VAL A 228 -17.45 9.49 3.36
C VAL A 228 -18.33 8.46 2.63
N GLY A 229 -18.70 7.42 3.34
CA GLY A 229 -19.57 6.35 2.86
C GLY A 229 -19.09 4.98 3.31
N THR A 230 -19.99 4.00 3.21
CA THR A 230 -19.70 2.61 3.52
C THR A 230 -18.91 1.97 2.38
N VAL A 231 -17.81 1.32 2.72
CA VAL A 231 -16.97 0.58 1.76
C VAL A 231 -17.65 -0.74 1.40
N ASP A 232 -17.94 -0.93 0.12
CA ASP A 232 -18.48 -2.19 -0.38
C ASP A 232 -17.37 -3.24 -0.51
N MET A 233 -17.35 -4.20 0.41
CA MET A 233 -16.34 -5.27 0.45
C MET A 233 -16.42 -6.21 -0.75
N SER A 234 -17.54 -6.24 -1.50
CA SER A 234 -17.65 -7.00 -2.74
C SER A 234 -16.88 -6.38 -3.92
N LYS A 235 -16.37 -5.16 -3.75
CA LYS A 235 -15.55 -4.42 -4.73
C LYS A 235 -14.10 -4.21 -4.25
N PHE A 236 -13.79 -4.60 -3.00
CA PHE A 236 -12.58 -4.23 -2.31
C PHE A 236 -11.48 -5.30 -2.41
N ASN A 237 -10.35 -4.98 -3.06
CA ASN A 237 -9.15 -5.82 -3.20
C ASN A 237 -9.46 -7.28 -3.60
N LEU A 238 -10.29 -7.48 -4.64
CA LEU A 238 -10.80 -8.81 -5.00
C LEU A 238 -9.74 -9.75 -5.58
N TRP A 239 -8.58 -9.23 -5.99
CA TRP A 239 -7.46 -10.05 -6.47
C TRP A 239 -6.35 -10.21 -5.42
N GLY A 240 -6.67 -9.93 -4.15
CA GLY A 240 -5.72 -9.88 -3.05
C GLY A 240 -5.02 -8.53 -2.93
N GLY A 241 -4.23 -8.37 -1.91
CA GLY A 241 -3.50 -7.14 -1.61
C GLY A 241 -2.15 -7.41 -0.96
N SER A 242 -1.56 -6.38 -0.37
CA SER A 242 -0.20 -6.47 0.16
C SER A 242 -0.03 -7.46 1.32
N LEU A 243 -1.11 -7.81 2.01
CA LEU A 243 -1.08 -8.87 3.03
C LEU A 243 -0.78 -10.24 2.42
N SER A 244 -1.24 -10.49 1.19
CA SER A 244 -1.12 -11.78 0.51
C SER A 244 0.02 -11.85 -0.51
N ILE A 245 0.23 -10.78 -1.28
CA ILE A 245 1.24 -10.73 -2.36
C ILE A 245 2.49 -9.91 -2.00
N GLY A 246 2.53 -9.35 -0.78
CA GLY A 246 3.67 -8.59 -0.28
C GLY A 246 3.65 -7.11 -0.63
N HIS A 247 4.66 -6.41 -0.11
CA HIS A 247 4.81 -4.97 -0.25
C HIS A 247 6.23 -4.59 -0.68
N PRO A 248 6.59 -4.72 -1.97
CA PRO A 248 7.83 -4.16 -2.50
C PRO A 248 7.65 -2.65 -2.70
N PHE A 249 8.06 -1.86 -1.74
CA PHE A 249 7.72 -0.44 -1.50
C PHE A 249 7.45 0.40 -2.77
N GLY A 250 8.45 0.59 -3.62
CA GLY A 250 8.32 1.37 -4.84
C GLY A 250 7.42 0.74 -5.92
N ALA A 251 7.21 -0.57 -5.87
CA ALA A 251 6.40 -1.28 -6.86
C ALA A 251 4.90 -1.29 -6.50
N THR A 252 4.54 -1.16 -5.23
CA THR A 252 3.14 -1.32 -4.77
C THR A 252 2.18 -0.35 -5.44
N GLY A 253 2.54 0.93 -5.59
CA GLY A 253 1.65 1.93 -6.22
C GLY A 253 1.33 1.59 -7.68
N VAL A 254 2.32 1.17 -8.45
CA VAL A 254 2.13 0.76 -9.85
C VAL A 254 1.30 -0.53 -9.91
N ARG A 255 1.54 -1.50 -9.01
CA ARG A 255 0.72 -2.72 -8.91
C ARG A 255 -0.75 -2.39 -8.62
N LEU A 256 -1.05 -1.49 -7.68
CA LEU A 256 -2.41 -1.04 -7.39
C LEU A 256 -3.08 -0.43 -8.64
N ALA A 257 -2.36 0.41 -9.38
CA ALA A 257 -2.87 1.00 -10.62
C ALA A 257 -3.13 -0.07 -11.70
N MET A 258 -2.24 -1.04 -11.87
CA MET A 258 -2.41 -2.11 -12.85
C MET A 258 -3.54 -3.07 -12.47
N HIS A 259 -3.66 -3.45 -11.19
CA HIS A 259 -4.81 -4.21 -10.70
C HIS A 259 -6.12 -3.47 -10.95
N SER A 260 -6.16 -2.17 -10.62
CA SER A 260 -7.35 -1.33 -10.87
C SER A 260 -7.75 -1.33 -12.33
N ALA A 261 -6.79 -1.11 -13.24
CA ALA A 261 -7.04 -1.09 -14.68
C ALA A 261 -7.55 -2.44 -15.20
N ASN A 262 -6.89 -3.54 -14.81
CA ASN A 262 -7.25 -4.89 -15.24
C ASN A 262 -8.62 -5.32 -14.65
N ARG A 263 -8.89 -4.98 -13.38
CA ARG A 263 -10.17 -5.25 -12.73
C ARG A 263 -11.32 -4.49 -13.37
N MET A 264 -11.15 -3.19 -13.67
CA MET A 264 -12.17 -2.42 -14.36
C MET A 264 -12.56 -3.04 -15.70
N ILE A 265 -11.59 -3.57 -16.44
CA ILE A 265 -11.86 -4.25 -17.72
C ILE A 265 -12.58 -5.58 -17.46
N LYS A 266 -12.10 -6.38 -16.51
CA LYS A 266 -12.60 -7.75 -16.27
C LYS A 266 -13.97 -7.77 -15.61
N GLU A 267 -14.23 -6.80 -14.71
CA GLU A 267 -15.43 -6.70 -13.89
C GLU A 267 -16.46 -5.70 -14.49
N ASP A 268 -16.20 -5.20 -15.69
CA ASP A 268 -17.01 -4.19 -16.40
C ASP A 268 -17.25 -2.91 -15.59
N GLY A 269 -16.23 -2.51 -14.81
CA GLY A 269 -16.27 -1.32 -13.97
C GLY A 269 -15.85 -0.06 -14.72
N GLN A 270 -16.37 1.10 -14.32
CA GLN A 270 -16.02 2.40 -14.95
C GLN A 270 -14.93 3.14 -14.16
N PHE A 271 -15.08 3.26 -12.83
CA PHE A 271 -14.17 3.99 -11.97
C PHE A 271 -13.50 3.08 -10.95
N ALA A 272 -12.21 3.29 -10.77
CA ALA A 272 -11.43 2.68 -9.69
C ALA A 272 -10.91 3.74 -8.74
N MET A 273 -10.99 3.47 -7.44
CA MET A 273 -10.36 4.23 -6.37
C MET A 273 -9.16 3.48 -5.83
N ILE A 274 -8.02 4.15 -5.84
CA ILE A 274 -6.77 3.66 -5.26
C ILE A 274 -6.42 4.52 -4.06
N ALA A 275 -6.03 3.90 -2.95
CA ALA A 275 -5.53 4.64 -1.80
C ALA A 275 -4.41 3.91 -1.07
N ALA A 276 -3.47 4.67 -0.54
CA ALA A 276 -2.36 4.17 0.25
C ALA A 276 -1.96 5.17 1.33
N CYS A 277 -1.45 4.65 2.45
CA CYS A 277 -0.72 5.42 3.44
C CYS A 277 0.79 5.21 3.26
N ALA A 278 1.58 6.14 3.79
CA ALA A 278 3.02 6.04 3.83
C ALA A 278 3.55 6.57 5.17
N ALA A 279 4.78 6.20 5.51
CA ALA A 279 5.50 6.74 6.66
C ALA A 279 5.53 8.28 6.63
N GLY A 280 5.65 8.90 7.80
CA GLY A 280 5.60 10.36 7.94
C GLY A 280 4.18 10.93 8.03
N GLY A 281 3.15 10.11 8.23
CA GLY A 281 1.77 10.57 8.27
C GLY A 281 1.26 11.06 6.91
N GLN A 282 1.60 10.35 5.84
CA GLN A 282 1.23 10.71 4.48
C GLN A 282 0.19 9.76 3.92
N GLY A 283 -0.61 10.24 2.98
CA GLY A 283 -1.55 9.43 2.23
C GLY A 283 -1.68 9.90 0.79
N VAL A 284 -2.06 8.98 -0.08
CA VAL A 284 -2.36 9.25 -1.48
C VAL A 284 -3.71 8.63 -1.85
N GLY A 285 -4.48 9.34 -2.65
CA GLY A 285 -5.70 8.84 -3.28
C GLY A 285 -5.69 9.16 -4.77
N MET A 286 -6.20 8.25 -5.59
CA MET A 286 -6.25 8.39 -7.04
C MET A 286 -7.55 7.79 -7.59
N ILE A 287 -8.15 8.47 -8.56
CA ILE A 287 -9.23 7.91 -9.38
C ILE A 287 -8.70 7.59 -10.77
N MET A 288 -8.94 6.37 -11.18
CA MET A 288 -8.76 5.92 -12.56
C MET A 288 -10.12 5.67 -13.21
N GLU A 289 -10.18 5.88 -14.51
CA GLU A 289 -11.37 5.61 -15.34
C GLU A 289 -11.00 4.64 -16.44
N ARG A 290 -11.82 3.62 -16.66
CA ARG A 290 -11.61 2.67 -17.77
C ARG A 290 -11.65 3.39 -19.12
N HIS A 291 -10.69 3.11 -19.98
CA HIS A 291 -10.73 3.59 -21.35
C HIS A 291 -11.87 2.89 -22.12
N PRO A 292 -12.65 3.61 -22.95
CA PRO A 292 -13.79 3.01 -23.68
C PRO A 292 -13.40 1.81 -24.56
N ASP A 293 -12.23 1.87 -25.17
CA ASP A 293 -11.72 0.81 -26.05
C ASP A 293 -10.89 -0.26 -25.32
N ALA A 294 -10.84 -0.21 -23.97
CA ALA A 294 -10.03 -1.12 -23.20
C ALA A 294 -10.53 -2.56 -23.30
N LYS A 295 -9.60 -3.47 -23.62
CA LYS A 295 -9.81 -4.93 -23.65
C LYS A 295 -8.63 -5.61 -22.97
N LEU A 296 -8.90 -6.73 -22.30
CA LEU A 296 -7.84 -7.63 -21.80
C LEU A 296 -7.26 -8.45 -22.94
#